data_cd363168dfd79a9778cd37d22204fbde
#
_entry.id   cd363168dfd79a9778cd37d22204fbde
#
_cell.length_a   1.000
_cell.length_b   1.000
_cell.length_c   1.000
_cell.angle_alpha   90.00
_cell.angle_beta   90.00
_cell.angle_gamma   90.00
#
_symmetry.space_group_name_H-M   'P 1'
#
loop_
_entity.id
_entity.type
_entity.pdbx_description
1 polymer ?
#
loop_
_entity_poly.entity_id
_entity_poly.type
_entity_poly.pdbx_seq_one_letter_code
_entity_poly.pdbx_strand_id
1 'polypeptide(L)'
;MNSPLRSLENPRLYNLIMKVQPFSGRTVLLITCIGAFLFYIVFFRAFIGSLRVQTEQSSSVYAELISSLLEEDMSHEEKGALFRKVFRQSSNPLVVTGLNGEPVYWANIKKRRFLTEEVLPDPDHAGKTHYRYVKKRADRYRGKFTPQIIRSKENGSAWGYLVFGSNPFIDSLFWMPFIEIGLLLGIIITTYSSFRNIRITERSNLWVGLAKETAHQLGTPISSLMGWVEYLKSVRDCDVKVDRDELLLQVEKICEDMDYDLKRLKKVTARFSQIGSVPSLVSHNINDSVSDVISYFKIRLPLHRRRITMEASFGELPRIAVNRELLEWVFENMIKNSIDAIQKSDGIIEIRTEYVGCDHLVRITHRDNGKGVLKEDYRKIFAPGYTTKKRGWGLGLTLAKRIIEDYHGGRIYISWSQKEKGTVFTIDLPVRSVGKAVKVEGAVQNGNA
;
A
#
# COMPACT_ATOMS: atom_id res chain seq x y z
N MET A 1 -41.68 -26.20 23.68
CA MET A 1 -40.58 -26.55 22.73
C MET A 1 -39.33 -25.80 23.19
N ASN A 2 -38.44 -26.54 23.86
CA ASN A 2 -37.23 -26.03 24.51
C ASN A 2 -36.11 -25.91 23.50
N SER A 3 -35.50 -24.72 23.38
CA SER A 3 -34.30 -24.52 22.58
C SER A 3 -33.03 -24.95 23.34
N PRO A 4 -32.08 -25.66 22.72
CA PRO A 4 -30.86 -26.19 23.36
C PRO A 4 -29.66 -25.23 23.23
N LEU A 5 -29.75 -24.01 23.81
CA LEU A 5 -28.65 -23.04 23.80
C LEU A 5 -28.31 -22.49 25.20
N ARG A 6 -28.39 -23.34 26.24
CA ARG A 6 -28.03 -22.96 27.61
C ARG A 6 -26.89 -23.82 28.18
N SER A 7 -25.78 -24.01 27.45
CA SER A 7 -24.63 -24.74 28.03
C SER A 7 -23.27 -24.27 27.49
N LEU A 8 -23.05 -22.95 27.36
CA LEU A 8 -21.74 -22.38 27.13
C LEU A 8 -21.45 -21.22 28.12
N GLU A 9 -21.71 -21.46 29.41
CA GLU A 9 -21.24 -20.61 30.50
C GLU A 9 -19.84 -21.01 30.95
N ASN A 10 -18.86 -21.01 30.03
CA ASN A 10 -17.47 -21.04 30.44
C ASN A 10 -16.78 -19.76 29.96
N PRO A 11 -16.61 -18.76 30.83
CA PRO A 11 -16.02 -17.46 30.47
C PRO A 11 -14.57 -17.58 29.97
N ARG A 12 -13.91 -18.72 30.23
CA ARG A 12 -12.57 -19.01 29.71
C ARG A 12 -12.57 -19.43 28.22
N LEU A 13 -13.59 -20.14 27.77
CA LEU A 13 -13.77 -20.51 26.35
C LEU A 13 -14.17 -19.31 25.49
N TYR A 14 -15.06 -18.47 26.00
CA TYR A 14 -15.47 -17.23 25.36
C TYR A 14 -14.28 -16.28 25.17
N ASN A 15 -13.45 -16.11 26.21
CA ASN A 15 -12.21 -15.33 26.14
C ASN A 15 -11.11 -15.94 25.28
N LEU A 16 -11.10 -17.27 25.04
CA LEU A 16 -10.17 -17.92 24.12
C LEU A 16 -10.57 -17.70 22.66
N ILE A 17 -11.87 -17.73 22.36
CA ILE A 17 -12.42 -17.51 21.02
C ILE A 17 -12.33 -16.01 20.64
N MET A 18 -12.53 -15.08 21.60
CA MET A 18 -12.42 -13.64 21.37
C MET A 18 -10.96 -13.12 21.33
N LYS A 19 -9.97 -13.94 21.73
CA LYS A 19 -8.54 -13.59 21.62
C LYS A 19 -7.90 -13.94 20.27
N VAL A 20 -8.61 -14.59 19.38
CA VAL A 20 -8.22 -14.64 17.97
C VAL A 20 -8.55 -13.26 17.40
N GLN A 21 -7.58 -12.33 17.47
CA GLN A 21 -7.67 -11.10 16.67
C GLN A 21 -8.02 -11.53 15.24
N PRO A 22 -9.07 -10.99 14.63
CA PRO A 22 -9.37 -11.30 13.25
C PRO A 22 -8.10 -10.98 12.46
N PHE A 23 -7.52 -12.00 11.84
CA PHE A 23 -6.38 -11.82 10.92
C PHE A 23 -6.73 -10.61 10.05
N SER A 24 -5.88 -9.60 10.04
CA SER A 24 -6.14 -8.44 9.20
C SER A 24 -6.40 -8.97 7.79
N GLY A 25 -7.34 -8.42 7.04
CA GLY A 25 -7.66 -8.91 5.70
C GLY A 25 -6.43 -9.06 4.79
N ARG A 26 -5.34 -8.37 5.15
CA ARG A 26 -4.01 -8.46 4.53
C ARG A 26 -3.29 -9.77 4.82
N THR A 27 -3.34 -10.28 6.05
CA THR A 27 -2.74 -11.58 6.42
C THR A 27 -3.51 -12.74 5.81
N VAL A 28 -4.83 -12.66 5.74
CA VAL A 28 -5.68 -13.67 5.06
C VAL A 28 -5.34 -13.71 3.57
N LEU A 29 -5.26 -12.55 2.92
CA LEU A 29 -4.90 -12.44 1.50
C LEU A 29 -3.51 -13.04 1.24
N LEU A 30 -2.52 -12.72 2.08
CA LEU A 30 -1.15 -13.23 1.93
C LEU A 30 -1.08 -14.76 2.09
N ILE A 31 -1.77 -15.33 3.06
CA ILE A 31 -1.84 -16.78 3.27
C ILE A 31 -2.53 -17.46 2.08
N THR A 32 -3.61 -16.86 1.58
CA THR A 32 -4.34 -17.39 0.40
C THR A 32 -3.45 -17.36 -0.85
N CYS A 33 -2.71 -16.27 -1.09
CA CYS A 33 -1.77 -16.18 -2.21
C CYS A 33 -0.63 -17.20 -2.11
N ILE A 34 -0.07 -17.40 -0.92
CA ILE A 34 0.98 -18.42 -0.70
C ILE A 34 0.41 -19.83 -0.92
N GLY A 35 -0.77 -20.11 -0.40
CA GLY A 35 -1.44 -21.40 -0.59
C GLY A 35 -1.74 -21.70 -2.06
N ALA A 36 -2.28 -20.75 -2.78
CA ALA A 36 -2.55 -20.85 -4.22
C ALA A 36 -1.27 -21.08 -5.02
N PHE A 37 -0.19 -20.40 -4.65
CA PHE A 37 1.12 -20.56 -5.30
C PHE A 37 1.73 -21.93 -5.05
N LEU A 38 1.70 -22.45 -3.83
CA LEU A 38 2.15 -23.80 -3.50
C LEU A 38 1.34 -24.87 -4.24
N PHE A 39 0.01 -24.70 -4.28
CA PHE A 39 -0.88 -25.55 -5.05
C PHE A 39 -0.51 -25.56 -6.54
N TYR A 40 -0.24 -24.39 -7.11
CA TYR A 40 0.19 -24.25 -8.51
C TYR A 40 1.49 -25.02 -8.78
N ILE A 41 2.52 -24.90 -7.91
CA ILE A 41 3.78 -25.64 -8.08
C ILE A 41 3.56 -27.16 -8.06
N VAL A 42 2.76 -27.65 -7.11
CA VAL A 42 2.45 -29.09 -6.99
C VAL A 42 1.69 -29.57 -8.22
N PHE A 43 0.64 -28.84 -8.61
CA PHE A 43 -0.15 -29.15 -9.80
C PHE A 43 0.71 -29.18 -11.06
N PHE A 44 1.57 -28.17 -11.25
CA PHE A 44 2.41 -28.08 -12.43
C PHE A 44 3.46 -29.21 -12.50
N ARG A 45 4.05 -29.62 -11.36
CA ARG A 45 4.91 -30.80 -11.29
C ARG A 45 4.18 -32.09 -11.63
N ALA A 46 2.96 -32.27 -11.11
CA ALA A 46 2.13 -33.43 -11.44
C ALA A 46 1.78 -33.45 -12.95
N PHE A 47 1.44 -32.29 -13.51
CA PHE A 47 1.16 -32.12 -14.93
C PHE A 47 2.36 -32.49 -15.83
N ILE A 48 3.57 -32.00 -15.51
CA ILE A 48 4.79 -32.39 -16.24
C ILE A 48 5.05 -33.90 -16.10
N GLY A 49 4.80 -34.47 -14.90
CA GLY A 49 4.90 -35.91 -14.67
C GLY A 49 3.97 -36.71 -15.57
N SER A 50 2.70 -36.30 -15.69
CA SER A 50 1.74 -36.98 -16.56
C SER A 50 2.11 -36.91 -18.05
N LEU A 51 2.65 -35.78 -18.52
CA LEU A 51 3.14 -35.65 -19.89
C LEU A 51 4.32 -36.60 -20.18
N ARG A 52 5.19 -36.85 -19.19
CA ARG A 52 6.29 -37.83 -19.34
C ARG A 52 5.78 -39.25 -19.45
N VAL A 53 4.83 -39.64 -18.58
CA VAL A 53 4.20 -40.96 -18.63
C VAL A 53 3.51 -41.19 -19.98
N GLN A 54 2.78 -40.19 -20.48
CA GLN A 54 2.14 -40.25 -21.80
C GLN A 54 3.17 -40.43 -22.92
N THR A 55 4.34 -39.77 -22.79
CA THR A 55 5.44 -39.94 -23.76
C THR A 55 6.00 -41.36 -23.73
N GLU A 56 6.15 -41.97 -22.56
CA GLU A 56 6.60 -43.36 -22.40
C GLU A 56 5.61 -44.36 -23.02
N GLN A 57 4.32 -44.20 -22.71
CA GLN A 57 3.27 -45.06 -23.28
C GLN A 57 3.22 -44.98 -24.81
N SER A 58 3.30 -43.77 -25.36
CA SER A 58 3.38 -43.60 -26.83
C SER A 58 4.56 -44.31 -27.44
N SER A 59 5.69 -44.28 -26.74
CA SER A 59 6.95 -44.89 -27.24
C SER A 59 6.91 -46.42 -27.19
N SER A 60 6.23 -47.04 -26.22
CA SER A 60 6.00 -48.47 -26.18
C SER A 60 5.15 -48.95 -27.37
N VAL A 61 4.12 -48.19 -27.71
CA VAL A 61 3.29 -48.47 -28.90
C VAL A 61 4.09 -48.43 -30.20
N TYR A 62 4.97 -47.42 -30.32
CA TYR A 62 5.86 -47.35 -31.50
C TYR A 62 6.83 -48.54 -31.55
N ALA A 63 7.41 -48.97 -30.42
CA ALA A 63 8.31 -50.11 -30.37
C ALA A 63 7.57 -51.43 -30.74
N GLU A 64 6.35 -51.60 -30.25
CA GLU A 64 5.52 -52.75 -30.58
C GLU A 64 5.11 -52.77 -32.07
N LEU A 65 4.71 -51.60 -32.62
CA LEU A 65 4.40 -51.45 -34.03
C LEU A 65 5.60 -51.79 -34.94
N ILE A 66 6.77 -51.30 -34.56
CA ILE A 66 8.01 -51.61 -35.29
C ILE A 66 8.30 -53.12 -35.18
N SER A 67 8.22 -53.70 -34.02
CA SER A 67 8.45 -55.12 -33.81
C SER A 67 7.52 -56.00 -34.59
N SER A 68 6.26 -55.59 -34.78
CA SER A 68 5.25 -56.35 -35.56
C SER A 68 5.52 -56.32 -37.09
N LEU A 69 6.31 -55.33 -37.56
CA LEU A 69 6.56 -55.12 -38.99
C LEU A 69 8.02 -55.41 -39.37
N LEU A 70 8.91 -55.62 -38.41
CA LEU A 70 10.31 -55.84 -38.66
C LEU A 70 10.59 -57.33 -38.95
N GLU A 71 10.87 -57.65 -40.22
CA GLU A 71 11.29 -58.96 -40.68
C GLU A 71 12.85 -59.04 -40.79
N GLU A 72 13.40 -60.22 -40.56
CA GLU A 72 14.89 -60.43 -40.49
C GLU A 72 15.54 -60.20 -41.87
N ASP A 73 14.87 -60.64 -42.91
CA ASP A 73 15.33 -60.57 -44.28
C ASP A 73 15.20 -59.20 -44.97
N MET A 74 14.59 -58.21 -44.28
CA MET A 74 14.48 -56.88 -44.86
C MET A 74 15.85 -56.25 -45.15
N SER A 75 16.00 -55.66 -46.30
CA SER A 75 17.14 -54.84 -46.65
C SER A 75 17.27 -53.59 -45.77
N HIS A 76 18.46 -53.01 -45.70
CA HIS A 76 18.67 -51.73 -44.96
C HIS A 76 17.75 -50.62 -45.45
N GLU A 77 17.45 -50.59 -46.73
CA GLU A 77 16.58 -49.58 -47.37
C GLU A 77 15.13 -49.74 -46.98
N GLU A 78 14.64 -50.98 -46.94
CA GLU A 78 13.27 -51.34 -46.51
C GLU A 78 13.07 -51.04 -44.98
N LYS A 79 14.04 -51.39 -44.14
CA LYS A 79 14.01 -51.04 -42.72
C LYS A 79 13.99 -49.53 -42.54
N GLY A 80 14.79 -48.78 -43.32
CA GLY A 80 14.78 -47.30 -43.31
C GLY A 80 13.44 -46.71 -43.75
N ALA A 81 12.77 -47.29 -44.74
CA ALA A 81 11.46 -46.86 -45.19
C ALA A 81 10.37 -47.10 -44.11
N LEU A 82 10.42 -48.27 -43.44
CA LEU A 82 9.57 -48.61 -42.31
C LEU A 82 9.68 -47.58 -41.18
N PHE A 83 10.91 -47.33 -40.74
CA PHE A 83 11.18 -46.35 -39.66
C PHE A 83 10.74 -44.94 -40.07
N ARG A 84 10.97 -44.50 -41.32
CA ARG A 84 10.47 -43.20 -41.84
C ARG A 84 8.95 -43.11 -41.73
N LYS A 85 8.24 -44.16 -42.12
CA LYS A 85 6.74 -44.21 -42.09
C LYS A 85 6.22 -44.10 -40.64
N VAL A 86 6.81 -44.84 -39.72
CA VAL A 86 6.39 -44.88 -38.32
C VAL A 86 6.75 -43.57 -37.60
N PHE A 87 7.97 -43.06 -37.81
CA PHE A 87 8.47 -41.86 -37.10
C PHE A 87 7.90 -40.55 -37.63
N ARG A 88 7.38 -40.52 -38.86
CA ARG A 88 6.75 -39.34 -39.44
C ARG A 88 5.56 -38.83 -38.60
N GLN A 89 4.91 -39.72 -37.87
CA GLN A 89 3.76 -39.39 -37.00
C GLN A 89 4.17 -38.93 -35.60
N SER A 90 5.44 -39.09 -35.22
CA SER A 90 5.92 -38.72 -33.90
C SER A 90 6.46 -37.31 -33.87
N SER A 91 6.03 -36.50 -32.88
CA SER A 91 6.62 -35.19 -32.58
C SER A 91 7.84 -35.27 -31.65
N ASN A 92 8.06 -36.42 -31.03
CA ASN A 92 9.16 -36.61 -30.08
C ASN A 92 10.46 -37.02 -30.77
N PRO A 93 11.64 -36.64 -30.24
CA PRO A 93 12.92 -37.15 -30.71
C PRO A 93 13.02 -38.67 -30.47
N LEU A 94 13.36 -39.41 -31.51
CA LEU A 94 13.47 -40.87 -31.49
C LEU A 94 14.83 -41.28 -32.00
N VAL A 95 15.43 -42.30 -31.35
CA VAL A 95 16.67 -42.93 -31.82
C VAL A 95 16.51 -44.44 -31.71
N VAL A 96 16.68 -45.13 -32.79
CA VAL A 96 16.82 -46.58 -32.78
C VAL A 96 18.30 -46.91 -32.68
N THR A 97 18.65 -47.73 -31.72
CA THR A 97 20.03 -48.18 -31.51
C THR A 97 20.11 -49.70 -31.69
N GLY A 98 21.20 -50.16 -32.21
CA GLY A 98 21.51 -51.60 -32.18
C GLY A 98 21.70 -52.10 -30.73
N LEU A 99 21.93 -53.44 -30.60
CA LEU A 99 22.19 -54.08 -29.31
C LEU A 99 23.50 -53.56 -28.67
N ASN A 100 24.44 -53.10 -29.47
CA ASN A 100 25.71 -52.46 -29.06
C ASN A 100 25.53 -51.02 -28.56
N GLY A 101 24.30 -50.48 -28.64
CA GLY A 101 23.99 -49.10 -28.24
C GLY A 101 24.31 -48.01 -29.26
N GLU A 102 24.85 -48.38 -30.41
CA GLU A 102 25.15 -47.44 -31.48
C GLU A 102 23.87 -47.01 -32.23
N PRO A 103 23.66 -45.72 -32.50
CA PRO A 103 22.47 -45.23 -33.23
C PRO A 103 22.50 -45.72 -34.69
N VAL A 104 21.36 -46.32 -35.12
CA VAL A 104 21.17 -46.85 -36.49
C VAL A 104 20.18 -45.94 -37.25
N TYR A 105 19.08 -45.56 -36.61
CA TYR A 105 18.09 -44.65 -37.21
C TYR A 105 17.69 -43.59 -36.17
N TRP A 106 17.37 -42.38 -36.63
CA TRP A 106 16.88 -41.32 -35.74
C TRP A 106 15.93 -40.36 -36.46
N ALA A 107 15.05 -39.72 -35.69
CA ALA A 107 14.12 -38.73 -36.19
C ALA A 107 13.91 -37.62 -35.16
N ASN A 108 13.53 -36.44 -35.60
CA ASN A 108 13.18 -35.26 -34.79
C ASN A 108 14.30 -34.77 -33.84
N ILE A 109 15.57 -35.05 -34.17
CA ILE A 109 16.69 -34.55 -33.39
C ILE A 109 17.17 -33.24 -33.97
N LYS A 110 16.70 -32.12 -33.42
CA LYS A 110 17.02 -30.76 -33.84
C LYS A 110 18.41 -30.33 -33.32
N LYS A 111 19.30 -29.91 -34.19
CA LYS A 111 20.49 -29.11 -33.86
C LYS A 111 20.17 -27.65 -34.18
N ARG A 112 20.58 -26.71 -33.31
CA ARG A 112 20.19 -25.28 -33.31
C ARG A 112 20.24 -24.54 -34.66
N ARG A 113 20.80 -25.12 -35.74
CA ARG A 113 20.98 -24.48 -37.05
C ARG A 113 20.62 -25.35 -38.29
N PHE A 114 20.35 -26.65 -38.12
CA PHE A 114 20.00 -27.52 -39.26
C PHE A 114 18.84 -28.44 -38.83
N LEU A 115 17.69 -28.23 -39.46
CA LEU A 115 16.58 -29.16 -39.45
C LEU A 115 16.98 -30.36 -40.34
N THR A 116 17.40 -31.47 -39.74
CA THR A 116 17.46 -32.74 -40.46
C THR A 116 16.18 -33.50 -40.11
N GLU A 117 15.21 -33.42 -41.00
CA GLU A 117 13.99 -34.27 -40.99
C GLU A 117 14.27 -35.67 -41.50
N GLU A 118 15.53 -36.00 -41.74
CA GLU A 118 15.88 -37.25 -42.43
C GLU A 118 16.18 -38.37 -41.44
N VAL A 119 15.45 -39.47 -41.61
CA VAL A 119 15.84 -40.78 -41.15
C VAL A 119 17.01 -41.21 -42.05
N LEU A 120 18.24 -41.01 -41.60
CA LEU A 120 19.42 -41.42 -42.34
C LEU A 120 19.71 -42.91 -42.07
N PRO A 121 19.70 -43.74 -43.10
CA PRO A 121 19.84 -45.18 -42.93
C PRO A 121 21.29 -45.69 -42.79
N ASP A 122 22.30 -44.80 -42.87
CA ASP A 122 23.68 -45.27 -42.97
C ASP A 122 24.64 -44.42 -42.10
N PRO A 123 25.37 -45.06 -41.16
CA PRO A 123 26.42 -44.41 -40.36
C PRO A 123 27.51 -43.75 -41.16
N ASP A 124 27.81 -44.28 -42.35
CA ASP A 124 28.90 -43.77 -43.21
C ASP A 124 28.53 -42.49 -43.97
N HIS A 125 27.24 -42.23 -44.18
CA HIS A 125 26.74 -41.01 -44.80
C HIS A 125 26.46 -39.87 -43.82
N ALA A 126 26.25 -40.17 -42.54
CA ALA A 126 26.13 -39.12 -41.52
C ALA A 126 27.53 -38.65 -41.12
N GLY A 127 27.92 -37.48 -41.53
CA GLY A 127 29.25 -36.93 -41.17
C GLY A 127 29.52 -37.12 -39.66
N LYS A 128 30.74 -37.51 -39.29
CA LYS A 128 31.19 -37.89 -37.93
C LYS A 128 30.69 -36.98 -36.81
N THR A 129 30.42 -35.71 -37.12
CA THR A 129 29.90 -34.72 -36.17
C THR A 129 28.41 -34.90 -35.84
N HIS A 130 27.58 -35.30 -36.82
CA HIS A 130 26.14 -35.57 -36.61
C HIS A 130 25.94 -36.86 -35.82
N TYR A 131 26.64 -37.91 -36.19
CA TYR A 131 26.58 -39.18 -35.49
C TYR A 131 26.97 -39.07 -34.01
N ARG A 132 28.10 -38.40 -33.72
CA ARG A 132 28.53 -38.14 -32.32
C ARG A 132 27.50 -37.33 -31.53
N TYR A 133 26.82 -36.38 -32.17
CA TYR A 133 25.75 -35.60 -31.53
C TYR A 133 24.52 -36.45 -31.23
N VAL A 134 24.07 -37.28 -32.16
CA VAL A 134 22.94 -38.20 -31.98
C VAL A 134 23.25 -39.21 -30.87
N LYS A 135 24.44 -39.85 -30.88
CA LYS A 135 24.91 -40.77 -29.84
C LYS A 135 24.83 -40.12 -28.43
N LYS A 136 25.40 -38.92 -28.29
CA LYS A 136 25.35 -38.17 -27.00
C LYS A 136 23.91 -37.85 -26.58
N ARG A 137 23.01 -37.64 -27.54
CA ARG A 137 21.57 -37.44 -27.23
C ARG A 137 20.89 -38.74 -26.82
N ALA A 138 21.14 -39.82 -27.53
CA ALA A 138 20.62 -41.14 -27.19
C ALA A 138 21.04 -41.57 -25.78
N ASP A 139 22.32 -41.39 -25.41
CA ASP A 139 22.81 -41.70 -24.05
C ASP A 139 22.11 -40.85 -22.99
N ARG A 140 21.89 -39.57 -23.28
CA ARG A 140 21.12 -38.69 -22.36
C ARG A 140 19.65 -39.10 -22.21
N TYR A 141 19.04 -39.58 -23.29
CA TYR A 141 17.66 -40.04 -23.27
C TYR A 141 17.53 -41.37 -22.51
N ARG A 142 18.49 -42.29 -22.69
CA ARG A 142 18.55 -43.53 -21.89
C ARG A 142 18.61 -43.31 -20.38
N GLY A 143 19.26 -42.22 -19.93
CA GLY A 143 19.31 -41.86 -18.51
C GLY A 143 18.01 -41.24 -17.99
N LYS A 144 17.08 -40.81 -18.87
CA LYS A 144 15.82 -40.18 -18.51
C LYS A 144 14.59 -41.09 -18.69
N PHE A 145 14.63 -41.97 -19.66
CA PHE A 145 13.51 -42.82 -20.10
C PHE A 145 13.96 -44.25 -20.26
N THR A 146 13.08 -45.20 -20.01
CA THR A 146 13.36 -46.63 -20.19
C THR A 146 13.41 -46.98 -21.70
N PRO A 147 14.54 -47.49 -22.25
CA PRO A 147 14.61 -47.92 -23.65
C PRO A 147 13.61 -49.03 -23.91
N GLN A 148 12.86 -48.97 -24.98
CA GLN A 148 11.94 -50.01 -25.42
C GLN A 148 12.67 -51.00 -26.33
N ILE A 149 12.48 -52.32 -26.09
CA ILE A 149 13.12 -53.38 -26.89
C ILE A 149 12.34 -53.54 -28.18
N ILE A 150 13.04 -53.48 -29.32
CA ILE A 150 12.50 -53.82 -30.61
C ILE A 150 12.87 -55.28 -30.87
N ARG A 151 11.87 -56.10 -31.21
CA ARG A 151 12.04 -57.54 -31.48
C ARG A 151 11.79 -57.82 -32.93
N SER A 152 12.45 -58.90 -33.46
CA SER A 152 12.12 -59.41 -34.77
C SER A 152 10.78 -60.19 -34.72
N LYS A 153 9.97 -60.02 -35.76
CA LYS A 153 8.63 -60.62 -35.90
C LYS A 153 8.72 -62.17 -35.99
N GLU A 154 9.78 -62.69 -36.59
CA GLU A 154 9.89 -64.10 -36.95
C GLU A 154 10.33 -64.95 -35.75
N ASN A 155 11.33 -64.57 -35.03
CA ASN A 155 11.94 -65.38 -33.98
C ASN A 155 11.88 -64.75 -32.60
N GLY A 156 11.32 -63.52 -32.48
CA GLY A 156 11.19 -62.79 -31.22
C GLY A 156 12.54 -62.32 -30.65
N SER A 157 13.66 -62.50 -31.37
CA SER A 157 14.99 -62.07 -30.94
C SER A 157 15.02 -60.51 -30.80
N ALA A 158 15.80 -60.03 -29.80
CA ALA A 158 16.00 -58.60 -29.65
C ALA A 158 16.86 -58.08 -30.81
N TRP A 159 16.36 -57.16 -31.61
CA TRP A 159 17.07 -56.55 -32.70
C TRP A 159 17.80 -55.25 -32.30
N GLY A 160 17.19 -54.49 -31.39
CA GLY A 160 17.75 -53.23 -30.91
C GLY A 160 16.85 -52.55 -29.88
N TYR A 161 17.12 -51.28 -29.58
CA TYR A 161 16.38 -50.49 -28.63
C TYR A 161 15.83 -49.22 -29.26
N LEU A 162 14.58 -48.88 -29.00
CA LEU A 162 14.02 -47.59 -29.28
C LEU A 162 14.24 -46.68 -28.06
N VAL A 163 15.03 -45.68 -28.26
CA VAL A 163 15.31 -44.62 -27.25
C VAL A 163 14.59 -43.36 -27.68
N PHE A 164 13.82 -42.78 -26.82
CA PHE A 164 13.05 -41.59 -27.10
C PHE A 164 13.40 -40.45 -26.13
N GLY A 165 13.19 -39.24 -26.59
CA GLY A 165 13.46 -38.05 -25.82
C GLY A 165 12.18 -37.27 -25.50
N SER A 166 12.24 -36.42 -24.50
CA SER A 166 11.16 -35.44 -24.24
C SER A 166 11.08 -34.41 -25.36
N ASN A 167 9.88 -34.00 -25.68
CA ASN A 167 9.68 -32.85 -26.56
C ASN A 167 10.40 -31.63 -25.92
N PRO A 168 11.21 -30.87 -26.69
CA PRO A 168 11.90 -29.67 -26.22
C PRO A 168 10.96 -28.65 -25.57
N PHE A 169 9.70 -28.65 -25.98
CA PHE A 169 8.66 -27.81 -25.36
C PHE A 169 8.38 -28.20 -23.89
N ILE A 170 8.34 -29.51 -23.60
CA ILE A 170 8.15 -30.00 -22.20
C ILE A 170 9.33 -29.61 -21.32
N ASP A 171 10.56 -29.68 -21.85
CA ASP A 171 11.76 -29.25 -21.11
C ASP A 171 11.77 -27.73 -20.87
N SER A 172 11.20 -26.91 -21.78
CA SER A 172 11.08 -25.47 -21.58
C SER A 172 9.99 -25.08 -20.56
N LEU A 173 8.93 -25.86 -20.44
CA LEU A 173 7.88 -25.66 -19.42
C LEU A 173 8.44 -25.69 -17.99
N PHE A 174 9.54 -26.41 -17.77
CA PHE A 174 10.19 -26.48 -16.46
C PHE A 174 10.59 -25.09 -15.92
N TRP A 175 10.90 -24.14 -16.81
CA TRP A 175 11.27 -22.77 -16.42
C TRP A 175 10.10 -21.83 -16.18
N MET A 176 8.89 -22.23 -16.60
CA MET A 176 7.69 -21.37 -16.53
C MET A 176 7.37 -20.88 -15.10
N PRO A 177 7.40 -21.73 -14.05
CA PRO A 177 7.16 -21.27 -12.68
C PRO A 177 8.16 -20.22 -12.21
N PHE A 178 9.43 -20.30 -12.63
CA PHE A 178 10.44 -19.32 -12.25
C PHE A 178 10.23 -17.96 -12.93
N ILE A 179 9.75 -17.96 -14.17
CA ILE A 179 9.39 -16.72 -14.89
C ILE A 179 8.20 -16.05 -14.21
N GLU A 180 7.16 -16.84 -13.83
CA GLU A 180 5.99 -16.33 -13.13
C GLU A 180 6.33 -15.77 -11.75
N ILE A 181 7.20 -16.43 -10.98
CA ILE A 181 7.72 -15.90 -9.71
C ILE A 181 8.42 -14.56 -9.93
N GLY A 182 9.27 -14.47 -10.95
CA GLY A 182 9.97 -13.23 -11.29
C GLY A 182 9.02 -12.09 -11.61
N LEU A 183 7.95 -12.35 -12.37
CA LEU A 183 6.91 -11.37 -12.68
C LEU A 183 6.14 -10.93 -11.44
N LEU A 184 5.73 -11.87 -10.57
CA LEU A 184 5.04 -11.57 -9.31
C LEU A 184 5.90 -10.70 -8.38
N LEU A 185 7.17 -11.05 -8.22
CA LEU A 185 8.12 -10.23 -7.44
C LEU A 185 8.27 -8.83 -8.03
N GLY A 186 8.36 -8.71 -9.36
CA GLY A 186 8.41 -7.43 -10.05
C GLY A 186 7.17 -6.56 -9.76
N ILE A 187 5.97 -7.16 -9.79
CA ILE A 187 4.72 -6.46 -9.46
C ILE A 187 4.70 -6.02 -7.98
N ILE A 188 5.14 -6.89 -7.06
CA ILE A 188 5.20 -6.56 -5.64
C ILE A 188 6.16 -5.40 -5.39
N ILE A 189 7.36 -5.44 -5.97
CA ILE A 189 8.38 -4.40 -5.81
C ILE A 189 7.90 -3.06 -6.39
N THR A 190 7.31 -3.06 -7.58
CA THR A 190 6.78 -1.84 -8.22
C THR A 190 5.62 -1.25 -7.43
N THR A 191 4.71 -2.09 -6.95
CA THR A 191 3.58 -1.67 -6.11
C THR A 191 4.08 -1.08 -4.79
N TYR A 192 5.00 -1.75 -4.10
CA TYR A 192 5.61 -1.24 -2.86
C TYR A 192 6.33 0.10 -3.07
N SER A 193 7.13 0.20 -4.13
CA SER A 193 7.85 1.44 -4.47
C SER A 193 6.89 2.59 -4.78
N SER A 194 5.80 2.32 -5.49
CA SER A 194 4.74 3.30 -5.78
C SER A 194 4.08 3.80 -4.50
N PHE A 195 3.68 2.91 -3.60
CA PHE A 195 3.12 3.28 -2.30
C PHE A 195 4.08 4.11 -1.44
N ARG A 196 5.36 3.72 -1.44
CA ARG A 196 6.40 4.48 -0.72
C ARG A 196 6.55 5.90 -1.28
N ASN A 197 6.59 6.03 -2.61
CA ASN A 197 6.72 7.33 -3.27
C ASN A 197 5.52 8.23 -3.00
N ILE A 198 4.29 7.70 -3.04
CA ILE A 198 3.07 8.45 -2.71
C ILE A 198 3.17 9.01 -1.29
N ARG A 199 3.55 8.19 -0.30
CA ARG A 199 3.71 8.64 1.11
C ARG A 199 4.78 9.71 1.28
N ILE A 200 5.90 9.60 0.56
CA ILE A 200 6.98 10.60 0.60
C ILE A 200 6.48 11.92 -0.02
N THR A 201 5.79 11.86 -1.14
CA THR A 201 5.24 13.04 -1.83
C THR A 201 4.17 13.73 -0.98
N GLU A 202 3.27 12.97 -0.36
CA GLU A 202 2.27 13.52 0.56
C GLU A 202 2.91 14.26 1.74
N ARG A 203 3.94 13.67 2.36
CA ARG A 203 4.69 14.31 3.43
C ARG A 203 5.40 15.58 2.96
N SER A 204 6.06 15.54 1.79
CA SER A 204 6.72 16.70 1.21
C SER A 204 5.75 17.84 0.93
N ASN A 205 4.61 17.54 0.33
CA ASN A 205 3.57 18.53 0.04
C ASN A 205 3.01 19.18 1.31
N LEU A 206 2.85 18.40 2.39
CA LEU A 206 2.48 18.94 3.70
C LEU A 206 3.53 19.92 4.23
N TRP A 207 4.82 19.58 4.15
CA TRP A 207 5.89 20.46 4.62
C TRP A 207 5.99 21.77 3.82
N VAL A 208 5.89 21.67 2.49
CA VAL A 208 5.91 22.86 1.61
C VAL A 208 4.73 23.77 1.92
N GLY A 209 3.54 23.20 2.05
CA GLY A 209 2.36 23.98 2.36
C GLY A 209 2.39 24.59 3.77
N LEU A 210 2.88 23.84 4.76
CA LEU A 210 3.05 24.30 6.12
C LEU A 210 4.08 25.46 6.20
N ALA A 211 5.21 25.34 5.53
CA ALA A 211 6.23 26.39 5.47
C ALA A 211 5.64 27.68 4.87
N LYS A 212 4.83 27.57 3.82
CA LYS A 212 4.20 28.69 3.14
C LYS A 212 3.12 29.36 4.01
N GLU A 213 2.29 28.55 4.69
CA GLU A 213 1.30 29.06 5.65
C GLU A 213 1.99 29.76 6.83
N THR A 214 3.06 29.16 7.39
CA THR A 214 3.85 29.75 8.48
C THR A 214 4.49 31.07 8.05
N ALA A 215 5.10 31.12 6.87
CA ALA A 215 5.68 32.34 6.33
C ALA A 215 4.62 33.45 6.21
N HIS A 216 3.42 33.13 5.74
CA HIS A 216 2.31 34.08 5.64
C HIS A 216 1.83 34.53 7.04
N GLN A 217 1.71 33.61 8.01
CA GLN A 217 1.28 33.94 9.36
C GLN A 217 2.33 34.72 10.15
N LEU A 218 3.63 34.55 9.86
CA LEU A 218 4.72 35.36 10.41
C LEU A 218 4.82 36.73 9.73
N GLY A 219 4.59 36.80 8.42
CA GLY A 219 4.70 38.04 7.65
C GLY A 219 3.77 39.14 8.12
N THR A 220 2.54 38.82 8.51
CA THR A 220 1.55 39.80 8.98
C THR A 220 1.99 40.54 10.25
N PRO A 221 2.32 39.86 11.39
CA PRO A 221 2.76 40.55 12.59
C PRO A 221 4.13 41.21 12.41
N ILE A 222 5.02 40.67 11.58
CA ILE A 222 6.30 41.32 11.27
C ILE A 222 6.06 42.66 10.55
N SER A 223 5.18 42.67 9.55
CA SER A 223 4.83 43.91 8.83
C SER A 223 4.16 44.92 9.75
N SER A 224 3.30 44.50 10.67
CA SER A 224 2.69 45.36 11.68
C SER A 224 3.73 45.98 12.60
N LEU A 225 4.65 45.17 13.16
CA LEU A 225 5.74 45.61 14.00
C LEU A 225 6.67 46.60 13.28
N MET A 226 6.98 46.35 11.99
CA MET A 226 7.74 47.29 11.18
C MET A 226 7.00 48.62 11.01
N GLY A 227 5.68 48.59 10.80
CA GLY A 227 4.84 49.77 10.74
C GLY A 227 4.87 50.57 12.06
N TRP A 228 4.78 49.91 13.20
CA TRP A 228 4.88 50.55 14.51
C TRP A 228 6.23 51.20 14.73
N VAL A 229 7.31 50.52 14.36
CA VAL A 229 8.68 51.08 14.45
C VAL A 229 8.82 52.32 13.56
N GLU A 230 8.28 52.29 12.35
CA GLU A 230 8.34 53.43 11.43
C GLU A 230 7.47 54.61 11.94
N TYR A 231 6.30 54.32 12.51
CA TYR A 231 5.47 55.33 13.14
C TYR A 231 6.17 55.99 14.34
N LEU A 232 6.80 55.19 15.23
CA LEU A 232 7.58 55.73 16.36
C LEU A 232 8.76 56.62 15.89
N LYS A 233 9.41 56.26 14.79
CA LYS A 233 10.45 57.12 14.18
C LYS A 233 9.89 58.44 13.67
N SER A 234 8.73 58.36 12.98
CA SER A 234 8.10 59.59 12.46
C SER A 234 7.66 60.53 13.59
N VAL A 235 7.16 59.98 14.71
CA VAL A 235 6.81 60.77 15.90
C VAL A 235 8.04 61.47 16.50
N ARG A 236 9.20 60.78 16.53
CA ARG A 236 10.45 61.35 17.02
C ARG A 236 10.92 62.53 16.14
N ASP A 237 10.75 62.41 14.83
CA ASP A 237 11.28 63.36 13.86
C ASP A 237 10.28 64.53 13.56
N CYS A 238 9.08 64.52 14.19
CA CYS A 238 8.09 65.59 14.10
C CYS A 238 8.37 66.74 15.06
N ASP A 239 8.56 67.92 14.53
CA ASP A 239 8.76 69.20 15.27
C ASP A 239 7.46 69.77 15.88
N VAL A 240 6.39 68.99 15.91
CA VAL A 240 5.06 69.44 16.42
C VAL A 240 5.05 69.30 17.96
N LYS A 241 4.69 70.39 18.64
CA LYS A 241 4.41 70.35 20.09
C LYS A 241 3.17 69.51 20.36
N VAL A 242 3.33 68.19 20.48
CA VAL A 242 2.31 67.27 20.93
C VAL A 242 2.20 67.35 22.45
N ASP A 243 0.97 67.36 22.98
CA ASP A 243 0.76 67.28 24.42
C ASP A 243 1.40 66.00 24.98
N ARG A 244 2.19 66.15 26.03
CA ARG A 244 2.95 65.04 26.62
C ARG A 244 2.06 63.89 27.05
N ASP A 245 0.86 64.20 27.60
CA ASP A 245 -0.06 63.18 28.11
C ASP A 245 -0.73 62.43 26.94
N GLU A 246 -1.07 63.10 25.83
CA GLU A 246 -1.57 62.48 24.61
C GLU A 246 -0.53 61.57 23.94
N LEU A 247 0.75 61.98 23.92
CA LEU A 247 1.85 61.21 23.41
C LEU A 247 2.06 59.94 24.22
N LEU A 248 2.01 60.02 25.55
CA LEU A 248 2.17 58.86 26.46
C LEU A 248 1.06 57.83 26.21
N LEU A 249 -0.19 58.24 26.11
CA LEU A 249 -1.32 57.37 25.80
C LEU A 249 -1.17 56.65 24.44
N GLN A 250 -0.68 57.36 23.42
CA GLN A 250 -0.43 56.79 22.08
C GLN A 250 0.69 55.76 22.14
N VAL A 251 1.80 56.04 22.85
CA VAL A 251 2.91 55.12 23.01
C VAL A 251 2.49 53.87 23.82
N GLU A 252 1.70 54.03 24.87
CA GLU A 252 1.16 52.88 25.65
C GLU A 252 0.32 51.97 24.75
N LYS A 253 -0.57 52.51 23.96
CA LYS A 253 -1.36 51.76 23.00
C LYS A 253 -0.52 51.03 21.97
N ILE A 254 0.51 51.69 21.42
CA ILE A 254 1.45 51.06 20.48
C ILE A 254 2.19 49.92 21.12
N CYS A 255 2.65 50.06 22.39
CA CYS A 255 3.30 49.02 23.14
C CYS A 255 2.41 47.79 23.33
N GLU A 256 1.11 48.01 23.67
CA GLU A 256 0.14 46.94 23.77
C GLU A 256 -0.06 46.20 22.44
N ASP A 257 -0.19 46.91 21.33
CA ASP A 257 -0.35 46.33 20.00
C ASP A 257 0.91 45.58 19.55
N MET A 258 2.11 46.09 19.86
CA MET A 258 3.38 45.42 19.62
C MET A 258 3.53 44.14 20.46
N ASP A 259 3.16 44.19 21.75
CA ASP A 259 3.19 43.00 22.62
C ASP A 259 2.20 41.92 22.13
N TYR A 260 1.06 42.33 21.65
CA TYR A 260 0.11 41.42 21.00
C TYR A 260 0.71 40.73 19.77
N ASP A 261 1.37 41.47 18.86
CA ASP A 261 2.01 40.91 17.66
C ASP A 261 3.20 39.97 18.02
N LEU A 262 3.98 40.32 19.04
CA LEU A 262 5.05 39.46 19.59
C LEU A 262 4.49 38.14 20.16
N LYS A 263 3.42 38.20 20.94
CA LYS A 263 2.73 37.00 21.47
C LYS A 263 2.23 36.11 20.32
N ARG A 264 1.70 36.72 19.27
CA ARG A 264 1.27 35.99 18.07
C ARG A 264 2.43 35.33 17.35
N LEU A 265 3.57 36.03 17.15
CA LEU A 265 4.78 35.46 16.58
C LEU A 265 5.28 34.25 17.40
N LYS A 266 5.36 34.41 18.71
CA LYS A 266 5.75 33.35 19.63
C LYS A 266 4.85 32.13 19.50
N LYS A 267 3.53 32.32 19.39
CA LYS A 267 2.56 31.22 19.23
C LYS A 267 2.74 30.49 17.88
N VAL A 268 2.99 31.23 16.80
CA VAL A 268 3.22 30.62 15.46
C VAL A 268 4.52 29.82 15.43
N THR A 269 5.61 30.36 15.98
CA THR A 269 6.92 29.67 16.04
C THR A 269 6.88 28.43 16.91
N ALA A 270 6.23 28.47 18.08
CA ALA A 270 6.04 27.32 18.96
C ALA A 270 5.26 26.18 18.26
N ARG A 271 4.18 26.50 17.57
CA ARG A 271 3.38 25.53 16.80
C ARG A 271 4.20 24.85 15.70
N PHE A 272 4.99 25.64 14.97
CA PHE A 272 5.83 25.11 13.89
C PHE A 272 6.92 24.16 14.43
N SER A 273 7.57 24.53 15.55
CA SER A 273 8.56 23.68 16.22
C SER A 273 7.99 22.33 16.67
N GLN A 274 6.73 22.29 17.10
CA GLN A 274 6.10 21.05 17.59
C GLN A 274 5.69 20.08 16.49
N ILE A 275 5.44 20.54 15.25
CA ILE A 275 5.04 19.65 14.14
C ILE A 275 6.19 18.73 13.68
N GLY A 276 7.45 19.16 13.89
CA GLY A 276 8.65 18.40 13.51
C GLY A 276 9.15 17.44 14.58
N SER A 277 8.64 17.52 15.81
CA SER A 277 9.07 16.75 16.97
C SER A 277 7.93 15.86 17.51
N VAL A 278 8.27 14.91 18.37
CA VAL A 278 7.27 14.17 19.15
C VAL A 278 6.71 15.11 20.20
N PRO A 279 5.41 15.49 20.16
CA PRO A 279 4.86 16.45 21.11
C PRO A 279 4.80 15.84 22.50
N SER A 280 5.14 16.65 23.51
CA SER A 280 4.92 16.26 24.90
C SER A 280 3.45 16.30 25.23
N LEU A 281 2.93 15.21 25.79
CA LEU A 281 1.55 15.09 26.23
C LEU A 281 1.49 15.31 27.75
N VAL A 282 0.59 16.17 28.20
CA VAL A 282 0.35 16.45 29.61
C VAL A 282 -1.10 16.17 29.98
N SER A 283 -1.33 15.87 31.27
CA SER A 283 -2.69 15.67 31.78
C SER A 283 -3.47 16.98 31.74
N HIS A 284 -4.50 17.08 30.91
CA HIS A 284 -5.24 18.31 30.68
C HIS A 284 -6.77 18.04 30.55
N ASN A 285 -7.59 19.04 30.90
CA ASN A 285 -9.01 19.02 30.67
C ASN A 285 -9.30 19.71 29.32
N ILE A 286 -9.96 18.99 28.42
CA ILE A 286 -10.26 19.48 27.08
C ILE A 286 -11.20 20.70 27.10
N ASN A 287 -12.12 20.75 28.09
CA ASN A 287 -13.05 21.86 28.22
C ASN A 287 -12.32 23.21 28.37
N ASP A 288 -11.17 23.22 29.06
CA ASP A 288 -10.35 24.42 29.24
C ASP A 288 -9.86 24.94 27.87
N SER A 289 -9.27 24.06 27.05
CA SER A 289 -8.80 24.43 25.71
C SER A 289 -9.91 24.92 24.79
N VAL A 290 -11.07 24.27 24.82
CA VAL A 290 -12.23 24.69 24.02
C VAL A 290 -12.74 26.03 24.47
N SER A 291 -12.87 26.26 25.79
CA SER A 291 -13.33 27.52 26.40
C SER A 291 -12.42 28.68 26.04
N ASP A 292 -11.08 28.48 26.11
CA ASP A 292 -10.10 29.51 25.79
C ASP A 292 -10.19 29.95 24.31
N VAL A 293 -10.30 28.97 23.41
CA VAL A 293 -10.44 29.24 21.99
C VAL A 293 -11.77 29.93 21.67
N ILE A 294 -12.88 29.52 22.25
CA ILE A 294 -14.18 30.17 22.06
C ILE A 294 -14.12 31.62 22.56
N SER A 295 -13.56 31.87 23.74
CA SER A 295 -13.41 33.19 24.31
C SER A 295 -12.59 34.11 23.41
N TYR A 296 -11.51 33.59 22.85
CA TYR A 296 -10.68 34.31 21.87
C TYR A 296 -11.46 34.75 20.64
N PHE A 297 -12.32 33.87 20.10
CA PHE A 297 -13.11 34.22 18.91
C PHE A 297 -14.31 35.12 19.25
N LYS A 298 -14.98 34.97 20.38
CA LYS A 298 -16.12 35.81 20.80
C LYS A 298 -15.76 37.30 20.84
N ILE A 299 -14.56 37.65 21.29
CA ILE A 299 -14.08 39.04 21.34
C ILE A 299 -13.91 39.62 19.91
N ARG A 300 -13.61 38.77 18.91
CA ARG A 300 -13.27 39.19 17.53
C ARG A 300 -14.43 39.08 16.53
N LEU A 301 -15.45 38.30 16.84
CA LEU A 301 -16.63 38.12 16.00
C LEU A 301 -17.38 39.42 15.69
N PRO A 302 -17.52 40.39 16.62
CA PRO A 302 -18.21 41.65 16.33
C PRO A 302 -17.58 42.46 15.19
N LEU A 303 -16.30 42.24 14.87
CA LEU A 303 -15.61 42.87 13.75
C LEU A 303 -15.97 42.25 12.38
N HIS A 304 -16.71 41.14 12.37
CA HIS A 304 -17.16 40.48 11.14
C HIS A 304 -18.48 41.07 10.66
N ARG A 305 -18.65 41.22 9.34
CA ARG A 305 -19.90 41.74 8.70
C ARG A 305 -21.13 40.85 8.95
N ARG A 306 -21.00 39.67 9.55
CA ARG A 306 -22.06 38.69 9.80
C ARG A 306 -22.19 38.46 11.29
N ARG A 307 -23.43 38.30 11.74
CA ARG A 307 -23.71 37.93 13.13
C ARG A 307 -23.49 36.44 13.30
N ILE A 308 -22.45 36.03 14.04
CA ILE A 308 -22.15 34.62 14.34
C ILE A 308 -22.25 34.40 15.85
N THR A 309 -23.13 33.49 16.22
CA THR A 309 -23.31 33.07 17.63
C THR A 309 -22.47 31.79 17.87
N MET A 310 -21.74 31.77 18.97
CA MET A 310 -20.97 30.61 19.41
C MET A 310 -21.51 30.10 20.72
N GLU A 311 -21.94 28.84 20.74
CA GLU A 311 -22.46 28.13 21.90
C GLU A 311 -21.59 26.95 22.28
N ALA A 312 -21.41 26.71 23.56
CA ALA A 312 -20.67 25.57 24.09
C ALA A 312 -21.48 24.83 25.16
N SER A 313 -21.51 23.52 25.08
CA SER A 313 -22.12 22.63 26.06
C SER A 313 -21.06 21.63 26.53
N PHE A 314 -20.57 21.80 27.74
CA PHE A 314 -19.51 21.01 28.33
C PHE A 314 -20.06 19.89 29.21
N GLY A 315 -19.75 18.63 28.89
CA GLY A 315 -19.95 17.49 29.77
C GLY A 315 -18.83 17.38 30.81
N GLU A 316 -19.03 16.54 31.81
CA GLU A 316 -17.96 16.16 32.74
C GLU A 316 -16.93 15.27 32.01
N LEU A 317 -15.67 15.72 31.97
CA LEU A 317 -14.61 15.04 31.26
C LEU A 317 -13.48 14.61 32.19
N PRO A 318 -12.93 13.40 32.04
CA PRO A 318 -11.69 13.04 32.68
C PRO A 318 -10.53 13.87 32.09
N ARG A 319 -9.51 14.13 32.89
CA ARG A 319 -8.24 14.67 32.36
C ARG A 319 -7.54 13.62 31.52
N ILE A 320 -7.11 13.98 30.32
CA ILE A 320 -6.46 13.08 29.38
C ILE A 320 -5.08 13.60 28.95
N ALA A 321 -4.21 12.69 28.50
CA ALA A 321 -2.88 13.04 28.04
C ALA A 321 -2.94 13.67 26.64
N VAL A 322 -2.72 14.99 26.56
CA VAL A 322 -2.78 15.76 25.32
C VAL A 322 -1.74 16.88 25.29
N ASN A 323 -1.47 17.39 24.10
CA ASN A 323 -0.73 18.64 23.91
C ASN A 323 -1.75 19.79 23.72
N ARG A 324 -1.84 20.66 24.71
CA ARG A 324 -2.79 21.77 24.75
C ARG A 324 -2.68 22.69 23.53
N GLU A 325 -1.47 23.13 23.19
CA GLU A 325 -1.25 24.10 22.11
C GLU A 325 -1.65 23.55 20.73
N LEU A 326 -1.38 22.27 20.49
CA LEU A 326 -1.78 21.61 19.25
C LEU A 326 -3.31 21.39 19.18
N LEU A 327 -3.97 21.05 20.29
CA LEU A 327 -5.43 20.94 20.33
C LEU A 327 -6.12 22.28 20.14
N GLU A 328 -5.64 23.33 20.82
CA GLU A 328 -6.15 24.70 20.57
C GLU A 328 -6.04 25.04 19.08
N TRP A 329 -4.95 24.67 18.41
CA TRP A 329 -4.80 24.90 16.98
C TRP A 329 -5.81 24.12 16.13
N VAL A 330 -6.15 22.89 16.50
CA VAL A 330 -7.24 22.12 15.86
C VAL A 330 -8.56 22.89 15.97
N PHE A 331 -8.94 23.32 17.18
CA PHE A 331 -10.18 24.04 17.39
C PHE A 331 -10.20 25.40 16.67
N GLU A 332 -9.11 26.15 16.69
CA GLU A 332 -9.00 27.40 15.91
C GLU A 332 -9.21 27.15 14.41
N ASN A 333 -8.61 26.11 13.83
CA ASN A 333 -8.79 25.76 12.42
C ASN A 333 -10.25 25.38 12.10
N MET A 334 -10.89 24.63 12.98
CA MET A 334 -12.30 24.23 12.81
C MET A 334 -13.22 25.45 12.87
N ILE A 335 -13.07 26.32 13.87
CA ILE A 335 -13.87 27.54 14.01
C ILE A 335 -13.66 28.47 12.80
N LYS A 336 -12.44 28.70 12.37
CA LYS A 336 -12.15 29.49 11.16
C LYS A 336 -12.82 28.90 9.92
N ASN A 337 -12.79 27.57 9.77
CA ASN A 337 -13.44 26.92 8.64
C ASN A 337 -14.97 27.08 8.70
N SER A 338 -15.58 27.01 9.88
CA SER A 338 -17.02 27.26 10.05
C SER A 338 -17.40 28.70 9.76
N ILE A 339 -16.64 29.68 10.26
CA ILE A 339 -16.84 31.11 9.96
C ILE A 339 -16.81 31.37 8.44
N ASP A 340 -15.85 30.76 7.73
CA ASP A 340 -15.74 30.88 6.29
C ASP A 340 -16.84 30.15 5.52
N ALA A 341 -17.35 29.04 6.06
CA ALA A 341 -18.43 28.23 5.49
C ALA A 341 -19.81 28.86 5.67
N ILE A 342 -20.00 29.69 6.69
CA ILE A 342 -21.26 30.35 7.01
C ILE A 342 -21.43 31.53 6.05
N GLN A 343 -22.44 31.44 5.17
CA GLN A 343 -22.80 32.49 4.22
C GLN A 343 -24.06 33.28 4.60
N LYS A 344 -24.81 32.75 5.60
CA LYS A 344 -26.05 33.31 6.12
C LYS A 344 -25.78 34.54 7.00
N SER A 345 -26.81 35.39 7.17
CA SER A 345 -26.77 36.54 8.08
C SER A 345 -26.57 36.11 9.54
N ASP A 346 -27.21 35.00 9.93
CA ASP A 346 -27.19 34.43 11.29
C ASP A 346 -26.46 33.10 11.30
N GLY A 347 -25.19 33.17 11.65
CA GLY A 347 -24.30 32.02 11.77
C GLY A 347 -24.40 31.40 13.17
N ILE A 348 -24.38 30.08 13.23
CA ILE A 348 -24.37 29.33 14.49
C ILE A 348 -23.22 28.34 14.45
N ILE A 349 -22.42 28.37 15.52
CA ILE A 349 -21.35 27.39 15.76
C ILE A 349 -21.61 26.80 17.16
N GLU A 350 -21.83 25.49 17.22
CA GLU A 350 -22.07 24.76 18.47
C GLU A 350 -20.91 23.81 18.73
N ILE A 351 -20.38 23.82 19.95
CA ILE A 351 -19.35 22.85 20.37
C ILE A 351 -19.85 22.11 21.58
N ARG A 352 -19.89 20.78 21.51
CA ARG A 352 -20.29 19.91 22.58
C ARG A 352 -19.16 18.98 22.95
N THR A 353 -18.97 18.75 24.26
CA THR A 353 -18.03 17.75 24.77
C THR A 353 -18.77 16.73 25.63
N GLU A 354 -18.39 15.45 25.50
CA GLU A 354 -18.94 14.37 26.29
C GLU A 354 -17.93 13.26 26.55
N TYR A 355 -18.04 12.57 27.67
CA TYR A 355 -17.26 11.36 27.93
C TYR A 355 -18.11 10.14 27.56
N VAL A 356 -17.60 9.33 26.63
CA VAL A 356 -18.21 8.08 26.17
C VAL A 356 -17.58 6.93 26.95
N GLY A 357 -18.18 6.55 28.06
CA GLY A 357 -17.62 5.59 29.02
C GLY A 357 -17.41 4.19 28.45
N CYS A 358 -18.32 3.70 27.57
CA CYS A 358 -18.22 2.38 26.94
C CYS A 358 -16.97 2.23 26.06
N ASP A 359 -16.54 3.32 25.40
CA ASP A 359 -15.40 3.33 24.47
C ASP A 359 -14.14 3.93 25.10
N HIS A 360 -14.20 4.39 26.36
CA HIS A 360 -13.12 5.09 27.06
C HIS A 360 -12.54 6.25 26.23
N LEU A 361 -13.40 7.11 25.69
CA LEU A 361 -13.00 8.25 24.88
C LEU A 361 -13.71 9.54 25.30
N VAL A 362 -13.07 10.67 25.02
CA VAL A 362 -13.66 11.99 25.05
C VAL A 362 -14.09 12.34 23.65
N ARG A 363 -15.36 12.65 23.46
CA ARG A 363 -15.95 13.08 22.20
C ARG A 363 -16.18 14.57 22.19
N ILE A 364 -15.70 15.22 21.13
CA ILE A 364 -15.95 16.63 20.85
C ILE A 364 -16.73 16.72 19.53
N THR A 365 -17.89 17.32 19.58
CA THR A 365 -18.74 17.57 18.42
C THR A 365 -18.71 19.05 18.09
N HIS A 366 -18.35 19.39 16.87
CA HIS A 366 -18.32 20.76 16.37
C HIS A 366 -19.30 20.88 15.21
N ARG A 367 -20.35 21.67 15.38
CA ARG A 367 -21.42 21.88 14.40
C ARG A 367 -21.42 23.31 13.90
N ASP A 368 -21.64 23.49 12.62
CA ASP A 368 -21.95 24.79 12.00
C ASP A 368 -23.20 24.68 11.13
N ASN A 369 -23.83 25.83 10.86
CA ASN A 369 -24.95 25.97 9.93
C ASN A 369 -24.52 26.53 8.56
N GLY A 370 -23.29 26.30 8.16
CA GLY A 370 -22.70 26.77 6.90
C GLY A 370 -23.19 26.04 5.65
N LYS A 371 -22.46 26.18 4.56
CA LYS A 371 -22.77 25.63 3.23
C LYS A 371 -22.82 24.10 3.16
N GLY A 372 -22.27 23.40 4.13
CA GLY A 372 -22.16 21.94 4.14
C GLY A 372 -21.08 21.39 3.22
N VAL A 373 -20.90 20.07 3.28
CA VAL A 373 -19.94 19.28 2.49
C VAL A 373 -20.68 18.16 1.79
N LEU A 374 -20.36 17.86 0.54
CA LEU A 374 -20.92 16.74 -0.20
C LEU A 374 -20.35 15.42 0.33
N LYS A 375 -21.17 14.36 0.36
CA LYS A 375 -20.78 13.05 0.91
C LYS A 375 -19.55 12.45 0.23
N GLU A 376 -19.38 12.69 -1.06
CA GLU A 376 -18.21 12.26 -1.85
C GLU A 376 -16.90 12.96 -1.45
N ASP A 377 -17.00 14.13 -0.81
CA ASP A 377 -15.86 14.94 -0.38
C ASP A 377 -15.47 14.73 1.10
N TYR A 378 -16.23 13.96 1.88
CA TYR A 378 -15.97 13.74 3.32
C TYR A 378 -14.54 13.26 3.62
N ARG A 379 -13.95 12.48 2.73
CA ARG A 379 -12.55 12.05 2.85
C ARG A 379 -11.58 13.05 2.26
N LYS A 380 -11.97 13.69 1.14
CA LYS A 380 -11.12 14.60 0.37
C LYS A 380 -10.80 15.89 1.12
N ILE A 381 -11.74 16.41 1.95
CA ILE A 381 -11.51 17.64 2.72
C ILE A 381 -10.33 17.54 3.70
N PHE A 382 -9.92 16.34 4.07
CA PHE A 382 -8.75 16.08 4.92
C PHE A 382 -7.47 15.83 4.10
N ALA A 383 -7.56 15.77 2.78
CA ALA A 383 -6.39 15.58 1.92
C ALA A 383 -5.58 16.89 1.81
N PRO A 384 -4.23 16.79 1.76
CA PRO A 384 -3.38 17.97 1.63
C PRO A 384 -3.69 18.77 0.37
N GLY A 385 -3.84 20.10 0.52
CA GLY A 385 -4.09 21.01 -0.61
C GLY A 385 -5.54 21.06 -1.08
N TYR A 386 -6.44 20.27 -0.51
CA TYR A 386 -7.87 20.37 -0.87
C TYR A 386 -8.49 21.63 -0.28
N THR A 387 -8.95 22.52 -1.15
CA THR A 387 -9.61 23.77 -0.76
C THR A 387 -10.66 24.21 -1.79
N THR A 388 -11.78 24.70 -1.32
CA THR A 388 -12.81 25.38 -2.13
C THR A 388 -12.70 26.90 -2.02
N LYS A 389 -11.70 27.43 -1.29
CA LYS A 389 -11.51 28.86 -1.04
C LYS A 389 -10.58 29.46 -2.10
N LYS A 390 -10.84 30.69 -2.52
CA LYS A 390 -9.94 31.46 -3.41
C LYS A 390 -8.60 31.79 -2.74
N ARG A 391 -8.59 31.92 -1.41
CA ARG A 391 -7.40 32.14 -0.57
C ARG A 391 -7.37 31.08 0.52
N GLY A 392 -6.22 30.41 0.65
CA GLY A 392 -6.00 29.31 1.63
C GLY A 392 -5.38 28.09 0.96
N TRP A 393 -4.51 27.43 1.68
CA TRP A 393 -3.67 26.33 1.16
C TRP A 393 -4.30 24.94 1.31
N GLY A 394 -5.52 24.85 1.88
CA GLY A 394 -6.18 23.56 2.14
C GLY A 394 -5.46 22.69 3.15
N LEU A 395 -4.74 23.26 4.09
CA LEU A 395 -3.92 22.53 5.07
C LEU A 395 -4.54 22.44 6.45
N GLY A 396 -5.49 23.32 6.79
CA GLY A 396 -6.04 23.39 8.14
C GLY A 396 -6.66 22.09 8.64
N LEU A 397 -7.55 21.46 7.83
CA LEU A 397 -8.17 20.18 8.19
C LEU A 397 -7.19 19.00 8.09
N THR A 398 -6.26 19.02 7.14
CA THR A 398 -5.20 18.02 7.05
C THR A 398 -4.32 18.03 8.29
N LEU A 399 -3.95 19.22 8.76
CA LEU A 399 -3.16 19.38 9.98
C LEU A 399 -3.96 18.99 11.21
N ALA A 400 -5.24 19.37 11.31
CA ALA A 400 -6.14 18.95 12.38
C ALA A 400 -6.22 17.42 12.46
N LYS A 401 -6.38 16.75 11.32
CA LYS A 401 -6.37 15.30 11.24
C LYS A 401 -5.06 14.70 11.76
N ARG A 402 -3.93 15.21 11.31
CA ARG A 402 -2.61 14.75 11.75
C ARG A 402 -2.41 14.95 13.26
N ILE A 403 -2.79 16.10 13.79
CA ILE A 403 -2.69 16.37 15.22
C ILE A 403 -3.54 15.37 16.03
N ILE A 404 -4.77 15.15 15.61
CA ILE A 404 -5.67 14.24 16.32
C ILE A 404 -5.26 12.78 16.17
N GLU A 405 -4.98 12.32 14.94
CA GLU A 405 -4.74 10.90 14.66
C GLU A 405 -3.30 10.48 14.96
N ASP A 406 -2.29 11.23 14.45
CA ASP A 406 -0.88 10.82 14.56
C ASP A 406 -0.31 11.14 15.95
N TYR A 407 -0.65 12.31 16.54
CA TYR A 407 -0.05 12.76 17.79
C TYR A 407 -0.85 12.37 19.03
N HIS A 408 -2.18 12.34 18.94
CA HIS A 408 -3.05 12.02 20.08
C HIS A 408 -3.67 10.63 19.99
N GLY A 409 -3.52 9.91 18.84
CA GLY A 409 -4.09 8.58 18.62
C GLY A 409 -5.62 8.56 18.67
N GLY A 410 -6.23 9.70 18.38
CA GLY A 410 -7.67 9.89 18.29
C GLY A 410 -8.18 9.70 16.85
N ARG A 411 -9.37 10.23 16.57
CA ARG A 411 -10.00 10.20 15.26
C ARG A 411 -10.77 11.49 15.00
N ILE A 412 -10.70 12.03 13.79
CA ILE A 412 -11.51 13.17 13.34
C ILE A 412 -12.25 12.81 12.04
N TYR A 413 -13.55 13.11 11.99
CA TYR A 413 -14.39 12.78 10.85
C TYR A 413 -15.63 13.67 10.78
N ILE A 414 -16.32 13.68 9.62
CA ILE A 414 -17.65 14.26 9.50
C ILE A 414 -18.66 13.20 9.89
N SER A 415 -19.43 13.46 10.95
CA SER A 415 -20.54 12.60 11.40
C SER A 415 -21.83 12.90 10.63
N TRP A 416 -22.03 14.16 10.25
CA TRP A 416 -23.18 14.58 9.45
C TRP A 416 -22.84 15.85 8.66
N SER A 417 -23.31 15.95 7.43
CA SER A 417 -23.32 17.20 6.67
C SER A 417 -24.40 17.17 5.60
N GLN A 418 -25.01 18.31 5.35
CA GLN A 418 -25.98 18.51 4.29
C GLN A 418 -25.77 19.88 3.66
N LYS A 419 -25.86 19.95 2.34
CA LYS A 419 -25.72 21.18 1.58
C LYS A 419 -26.68 22.25 2.10
N GLU A 420 -26.18 23.47 2.32
CA GLU A 420 -26.89 24.66 2.85
C GLU A 420 -27.51 24.48 4.27
N LYS A 421 -27.27 23.35 4.95
CA LYS A 421 -27.75 23.12 6.32
C LYS A 421 -26.63 23.08 7.34
N GLY A 422 -25.38 22.81 6.89
CA GLY A 422 -24.20 22.83 7.74
C GLY A 422 -23.46 21.51 7.82
N THR A 423 -22.47 21.46 8.71
CA THR A 423 -21.58 20.32 8.93
C THR A 423 -21.42 20.03 10.41
N VAL A 424 -21.30 18.74 10.75
CA VAL A 424 -20.96 18.25 12.08
C VAL A 424 -19.67 17.47 11.97
N PHE A 425 -18.61 18.02 12.55
CA PHE A 425 -17.36 17.32 12.77
C PHE A 425 -17.35 16.65 14.12
N THR A 426 -16.81 15.45 14.20
CA THR A 426 -16.62 14.70 15.44
C THR A 426 -15.16 14.38 15.64
N ILE A 427 -14.65 14.64 16.83
CA ILE A 427 -13.31 14.28 17.29
C ILE A 427 -13.46 13.33 18.45
N ASP A 428 -12.86 12.15 18.35
CA ASP A 428 -12.80 11.15 19.42
C ASP A 428 -11.34 11.05 19.91
N LEU A 429 -11.09 11.34 21.18
CA LEU A 429 -9.79 11.27 21.84
C LEU A 429 -9.78 10.16 22.89
N PRO A 430 -8.82 9.22 22.87
CA PRO A 430 -8.77 8.14 23.84
C PRO A 430 -8.38 8.66 25.23
N VAL A 431 -9.05 8.15 26.27
CA VAL A 431 -8.68 8.42 27.65
C VAL A 431 -7.42 7.61 27.99
N ARG A 432 -6.26 8.30 27.96
CA ARG A 432 -4.96 7.72 28.33
C ARG A 432 -4.35 8.52 29.48
N SER A 433 -3.76 7.82 30.44
CA SER A 433 -2.92 8.44 31.47
C SER A 433 -1.54 8.77 30.93
N VAL A 434 -0.95 9.85 31.42
CA VAL A 434 0.46 10.22 31.15
C VAL A 434 1.35 9.08 31.60
N GLY A 435 2.02 8.38 30.68
CA GLY A 435 2.92 7.25 31.00
C GLY A 435 2.97 6.13 29.95
N LYS A 436 2.00 6.05 29.05
CA LYS A 436 2.09 5.14 27.88
C LYS A 436 2.42 5.96 26.63
N ALA A 437 3.70 6.04 26.31
CA ALA A 437 4.18 6.65 25.08
C ALA A 437 3.43 6.06 23.86
N VAL A 438 2.86 6.93 23.06
CA VAL A 438 2.36 6.55 21.74
C VAL A 438 3.58 6.11 20.94
N LYS A 439 3.71 4.81 20.63
CA LYS A 439 4.63 4.37 19.57
C LYS A 439 4.11 4.96 18.27
N VAL A 440 4.69 6.06 17.85
CA VAL A 440 4.50 6.57 16.49
C VAL A 440 5.25 5.62 15.58
N GLU A 441 4.53 4.66 14.98
CA GLU A 441 5.05 3.86 13.89
C GLU A 441 5.36 4.79 12.71
N GLY A 442 6.62 5.21 12.60
CA GLY A 442 7.07 6.05 11.49
C GLY A 442 8.18 7.05 11.80
N ALA A 443 8.68 7.14 13.03
CA ALA A 443 9.91 7.86 13.28
C ALA A 443 11.08 7.05 12.72
N VAL A 444 11.51 7.40 11.51
CA VAL A 444 12.79 6.95 10.96
C VAL A 444 13.87 7.50 11.89
N GLN A 445 14.51 6.61 12.65
CA GLN A 445 15.81 6.85 13.23
C GLN A 445 16.78 7.16 12.08
N ASN A 446 17.03 8.43 11.81
CA ASN A 446 18.26 8.82 11.15
C ASN A 446 19.35 8.69 12.22
N GLY A 447 19.88 7.47 12.35
CA GLY A 447 21.12 7.21 13.03
C GLY A 447 22.27 7.82 12.24
N ASN A 448 23.11 8.52 12.93
CA ASN A 448 24.44 8.96 12.54
C ASN A 448 25.25 7.83 11.90
N ALA A 449 25.85 8.10 10.76
CA ALA A 449 27.25 7.82 10.45
C ALA A 449 27.62 8.72 9.25
#